data_f7034f463d66e21779f6a93b9fade14f
#
_entry.id   f7034f463d66e21779f6a93b9fade14f
#
_cell.length_a   1.000
_cell.length_b   1.000
_cell.length_c   1.000
_cell.angle_alpha   90.00
_cell.angle_beta   90.00
_cell.angle_gamma   90.00
#
_symmetry.space_group_name_H-M   'P 1'
#
loop_
_entity.id
_entity.type
_entity.pdbx_description
1 polymer ?
#
loop_
_entity_poly.entity_id
_entity_poly.type
_entity_poly.pdbx_seq_one_letter_code
_entity_poly.pdbx_strand_id
1 'polypeptide(L)'
;MSNIEKQYQGILRKLVLYGSEKEDRTGTGTLSYFGEQIRHNMQDGFPLLTTKKMAIKTMMTELKWFLKGDTNIKYLVDNGCNIWNGDAYKNYEKYAMANSYGVDILSMEEFIQEIKTNDEFASKWGNLGPIYG
;
A
#
# COMPACT_ATOMS: atom_id res chain seq x y z
N MET A 1 -4.80 -16.40 -21.78
CA MET A 1 -4.33 -15.03 -21.45
C MET A 1 -5.41 -14.05 -21.87
N SER A 2 -5.92 -13.26 -20.97
CA SER A 2 -6.97 -12.28 -21.22
C SER A 2 -6.47 -11.13 -22.11
N ASN A 3 -7.39 -10.36 -22.71
CA ASN A 3 -7.03 -9.21 -23.54
C ASN A 3 -6.26 -8.15 -22.72
N ILE A 4 -6.65 -7.91 -21.49
CA ILE A 4 -5.97 -6.95 -20.61
C ILE A 4 -4.53 -7.39 -20.28
N GLU A 5 -4.28 -8.67 -20.09
CA GLU A 5 -2.93 -9.18 -19.84
C GLU A 5 -2.02 -9.01 -21.04
N LYS A 6 -2.54 -9.20 -22.25
CA LYS A 6 -1.76 -8.94 -23.50
C LYS A 6 -1.37 -7.48 -23.61
N GLN A 7 -2.28 -6.55 -23.33
CA GLN A 7 -2.00 -5.12 -23.34
C GLN A 7 -0.96 -4.76 -22.26
N TYR A 8 -1.14 -5.24 -21.03
CA TYR A 8 -0.20 -5.03 -19.94
C TYR A 8 1.22 -5.53 -20.27
N GLN A 9 1.33 -6.76 -20.78
CA GLN A 9 2.63 -7.30 -21.19
C GLN A 9 3.24 -6.53 -22.37
N GLY A 10 2.41 -6.01 -23.30
CA GLY A 10 2.87 -5.13 -24.36
C GLY A 10 3.51 -3.85 -23.83
N ILE A 11 2.89 -3.24 -22.82
CA ILE A 11 3.42 -2.05 -22.16
C ILE A 11 4.73 -2.37 -21.44
N LEU A 12 4.82 -3.50 -20.72
CA LEU A 12 6.06 -3.91 -20.07
C LEU A 12 7.21 -4.11 -21.08
N ARG A 13 6.94 -4.72 -22.24
CA ARG A 13 7.94 -4.85 -23.31
C ARG A 13 8.41 -3.50 -23.84
N LYS A 14 7.49 -2.55 -24.03
CA LYS A 14 7.85 -1.18 -24.45
C LYS A 14 8.73 -0.50 -23.41
N LEU A 15 8.39 -0.63 -22.12
CA LEU A 15 9.19 -0.08 -21.02
C LEU A 15 10.62 -0.63 -21.04
N VAL A 16 10.78 -1.93 -21.22
CA VAL A 16 12.11 -2.56 -21.27
C VAL A 16 12.92 -2.15 -22.49
N LEU A 17 12.27 -1.96 -23.65
CA LEU A 17 12.96 -1.66 -24.91
C LEU A 17 13.20 -0.16 -25.11
N TYR A 18 12.32 0.70 -24.63
CA TYR A 18 12.27 2.12 -24.98
C TYR A 18 12.08 3.05 -23.77
N GLY A 19 12.03 2.49 -22.56
CA GLY A 19 11.86 3.29 -21.34
C GLY A 19 13.12 4.08 -21.02
N SER A 20 12.93 5.31 -20.55
CA SER A 20 14.01 6.14 -20.02
C SER A 20 14.25 5.78 -18.55
N GLU A 21 15.50 5.65 -18.17
CA GLU A 21 15.86 5.45 -16.76
C GLU A 21 15.57 6.70 -15.94
N LYS A 22 15.01 6.50 -14.75
CA LYS A 22 14.79 7.55 -13.76
C LYS A 22 15.16 7.03 -12.38
N GLU A 23 15.79 7.89 -11.60
CA GLU A 23 15.97 7.65 -10.18
C GLU A 23 14.62 7.69 -9.44
N ASP A 24 14.51 6.89 -8.40
CA ASP A 24 13.37 6.90 -7.48
C ASP A 24 13.83 7.07 -6.03
N ARG A 25 12.88 7.32 -5.11
CA ARG A 25 13.18 7.52 -3.70
C ARG A 25 13.76 6.28 -2.99
N THR A 26 13.69 5.10 -3.62
CA THR A 26 14.18 3.83 -3.05
C THR A 26 15.60 3.50 -3.50
N GLY A 27 16.16 4.24 -4.46
CA GLY A 27 17.48 4.01 -5.03
C GLY A 27 17.55 2.79 -5.97
N THR A 28 16.42 2.14 -6.25
CA THR A 28 16.36 1.00 -7.17
C THR A 28 16.37 1.45 -8.64
N GLY A 29 15.85 2.66 -8.90
CA GLY A 29 15.62 3.17 -10.24
C GLY A 29 14.35 2.62 -10.89
N THR A 30 13.87 3.31 -11.90
CA THR A 30 12.70 2.91 -12.68
C THR A 30 12.91 3.13 -14.16
N LEU A 31 12.24 2.33 -14.98
CA LEU A 31 12.07 2.61 -16.40
C LEU A 31 10.73 3.33 -16.61
N SER A 32 10.76 4.46 -17.30
CA SER A 32 9.60 5.30 -17.53
C SER A 32 9.35 5.48 -19.02
N TYR A 33 8.08 5.41 -19.42
CA TYR A 33 7.60 5.72 -20.74
C TYR A 33 6.41 6.67 -20.64
N PHE A 34 6.32 7.66 -21.52
CA PHE A 34 5.27 8.66 -21.42
C PHE A 34 3.97 8.16 -22.04
N GLY A 35 2.99 7.92 -21.16
CA GLY A 35 1.60 7.67 -21.53
C GLY A 35 1.36 6.35 -22.24
N GLU A 36 0.59 5.48 -21.65
CA GLU A 36 0.03 4.28 -22.27
C GLU A 36 -1.42 4.12 -21.83
N GLN A 37 -2.23 3.49 -22.67
CA GLN A 37 -3.64 3.27 -22.38
C GLN A 37 -3.97 1.79 -22.45
N ILE A 38 -4.65 1.30 -21.41
CA ILE A 38 -5.28 -0.02 -21.40
C ILE A 38 -6.79 0.18 -21.56
N ARG A 39 -7.40 -0.59 -22.48
CA ARG A 39 -8.85 -0.64 -22.65
C ARG A 39 -9.37 -2.03 -22.28
N HIS A 40 -10.37 -2.06 -21.41
CA HIS A 40 -11.00 -3.27 -20.95
C HIS A 40 -12.52 -3.17 -21.09
N ASN A 41 -13.14 -4.23 -21.64
CA ASN A 41 -14.58 -4.36 -21.65
C ASN A 41 -15.02 -5.04 -20.35
N MET A 42 -15.78 -4.34 -19.51
CA MET A 42 -16.25 -4.89 -18.22
C MET A 42 -17.19 -6.10 -18.38
N GLN A 43 -17.75 -6.36 -19.56
CA GLN A 43 -18.49 -7.59 -19.83
C GLN A 43 -17.60 -8.84 -19.83
N ASP A 44 -16.29 -8.67 -20.04
CA ASP A 44 -15.28 -9.73 -19.94
C ASP A 44 -14.90 -10.06 -18.49
N GLY A 45 -15.55 -9.43 -17.51
CA GLY A 45 -15.31 -9.61 -16.09
C GLY A 45 -14.35 -8.56 -15.50
N PHE A 46 -13.96 -8.77 -14.26
CA PHE A 46 -13.06 -7.86 -13.55
C PHE A 46 -11.62 -7.90 -14.14
N PRO A 47 -10.98 -6.76 -14.39
CA PRO A 47 -9.66 -6.69 -15.05
C PRO A 47 -8.50 -7.10 -14.12
N LEU A 48 -8.56 -8.28 -13.54
CA LEU A 48 -7.52 -8.82 -12.68
C LEU A 48 -6.36 -9.37 -13.53
N LEU A 49 -5.16 -8.86 -13.29
CA LEU A 49 -3.94 -9.41 -13.86
C LEU A 49 -3.53 -10.69 -13.10
N THR A 50 -3.20 -11.75 -13.84
CA THR A 50 -2.77 -13.04 -13.28
C THR A 50 -1.31 -13.36 -13.56
N THR A 51 -0.55 -12.40 -14.12
CA THR A 51 0.89 -12.52 -14.40
C THR A 51 1.75 -12.69 -13.15
N LYS A 52 1.20 -12.35 -11.99
CA LYS A 52 1.72 -12.71 -10.67
C LYS A 52 0.57 -13.05 -9.72
N LYS A 53 0.89 -13.75 -8.62
CA LYS A 53 -0.11 -14.04 -7.57
C LYS A 53 -0.56 -12.73 -6.92
N MET A 54 -1.83 -12.42 -7.05
CA MET A 54 -2.46 -11.23 -6.45
C MET A 54 -2.99 -11.54 -5.05
N ALA A 55 -2.73 -10.64 -4.11
CA ALA A 55 -3.26 -10.73 -2.74
C ALA A 55 -4.69 -10.17 -2.67
N ILE A 56 -5.65 -10.87 -3.28
CA ILE A 56 -7.04 -10.39 -3.45
C ILE A 56 -7.69 -10.05 -2.11
N LYS A 57 -7.48 -10.87 -1.07
CA LYS A 57 -8.04 -10.61 0.26
C LYS A 57 -7.55 -9.26 0.81
N THR A 58 -6.25 -9.01 0.73
CA THR A 58 -5.63 -7.76 1.17
C THR A 58 -6.17 -6.56 0.39
N MET A 59 -6.20 -6.67 -0.94
CA MET A 59 -6.75 -5.65 -1.84
C MET A 59 -8.21 -5.32 -1.52
N MET A 60 -9.05 -6.33 -1.28
CA MET A 60 -10.47 -6.14 -0.94
C MET A 60 -10.66 -5.56 0.47
N THR A 61 -9.78 -5.90 1.41
CA THR A 61 -9.79 -5.32 2.76
C THR A 61 -9.45 -3.83 2.71
N GLU A 62 -8.41 -3.46 1.98
CA GLU A 62 -8.03 -2.06 1.79
C GLU A 62 -9.11 -1.27 1.05
N LEU A 63 -9.69 -1.81 -0.03
CA LEU A 63 -10.79 -1.17 -0.74
C LEU A 63 -11.99 -0.90 0.17
N LYS A 64 -12.38 -1.85 1.01
CA LYS A 64 -13.46 -1.65 1.99
C LYS A 64 -13.13 -0.55 3.00
N TRP A 65 -11.89 -0.47 3.42
CA TRP A 65 -11.42 0.57 4.33
C TRP A 65 -11.54 1.96 3.68
N PHE A 66 -11.11 2.13 2.44
CA PHE A 66 -11.30 3.38 1.69
C PHE A 66 -12.78 3.74 1.51
N LEU A 67 -13.62 2.77 1.12
CA LEU A 67 -15.06 3.01 0.92
C LEU A 67 -15.81 3.40 2.20
N LYS A 68 -15.27 3.06 3.38
CA LYS A 68 -15.78 3.51 4.68
C LYS A 68 -15.33 4.92 5.02
N GLY A 69 -14.42 5.52 4.28
CA GLY A 69 -13.78 6.79 4.65
C GLY A 69 -12.94 6.67 5.92
N ASP A 70 -12.50 5.46 6.26
CA ASP A 70 -11.69 5.21 7.45
C ASP A 70 -10.23 5.58 7.17
N THR A 71 -9.55 6.12 8.17
CA THR A 71 -8.14 6.50 8.10
C THR A 71 -7.29 5.77 9.15
N ASN A 72 -7.93 4.96 10.00
CA ASN A 72 -7.25 4.21 11.05
C ASN A 72 -6.88 2.79 10.58
N ILE A 73 -5.61 2.43 10.74
CA ILE A 73 -5.10 1.12 10.31
C ILE A 73 -5.62 -0.06 11.14
N LYS A 74 -6.27 0.18 12.30
CA LYS A 74 -6.78 -0.90 13.17
C LYS A 74 -7.64 -1.89 12.39
N TYR A 75 -8.60 -1.39 11.60
CA TYR A 75 -9.43 -2.25 10.75
C TYR A 75 -8.59 -3.11 9.78
N LEU A 76 -7.55 -2.54 9.19
CA LEU A 76 -6.66 -3.25 8.27
C LEU A 76 -5.89 -4.35 9.00
N VAL A 77 -5.29 -4.01 10.13
CA VAL A 77 -4.49 -4.93 10.96
C VAL A 77 -5.35 -6.09 11.48
N ASP A 78 -6.56 -5.81 11.97
CA ASP A 78 -7.51 -6.82 12.45
C ASP A 78 -7.94 -7.80 11.33
N ASN A 79 -7.91 -7.35 10.08
CA ASN A 79 -8.25 -8.16 8.91
C ASN A 79 -7.01 -8.72 8.16
N GLY A 80 -5.81 -8.61 8.75
CA GLY A 80 -4.57 -9.15 8.20
C GLY A 80 -4.03 -8.40 6.97
N CYS A 81 -4.36 -7.12 6.82
CA CYS A 81 -3.85 -6.23 5.80
C CYS A 81 -2.75 -5.34 6.38
N ASN A 82 -1.50 -5.56 5.98
CA ASN A 82 -0.32 -4.93 6.57
C ASN A 82 0.28 -3.80 5.72
N ILE A 83 -0.41 -3.38 4.65
CA ILE A 83 0.13 -2.45 3.64
C ILE A 83 0.57 -1.12 4.27
N TRP A 84 -0.22 -0.61 5.23
CA TRP A 84 -0.02 0.70 5.85
C TRP A 84 0.72 0.66 7.20
N ASN A 85 1.10 -0.51 7.69
CA ASN A 85 1.76 -0.66 8.99
C ASN A 85 3.04 0.15 9.09
N GLY A 86 3.87 0.10 8.03
CA GLY A 86 5.15 0.80 7.99
C GLY A 86 5.00 2.33 8.03
N ASP A 87 3.97 2.88 7.39
CA ASP A 87 3.74 4.32 7.40
C ASP A 87 3.22 4.81 8.76
N ALA A 88 2.31 4.06 9.39
CA ALA A 88 1.84 4.35 10.74
C ALA A 88 2.98 4.25 11.77
N TYR A 89 3.80 3.20 11.68
CA TYR A 89 4.93 3.00 12.59
C TYR A 89 5.98 4.12 12.46
N LYS A 90 6.32 4.55 11.24
CA LYS A 90 7.24 5.67 11.03
C LYS A 90 6.77 6.97 11.68
N ASN A 91 5.46 7.24 11.65
CA ASN A 91 4.89 8.40 12.32
C ASN A 91 5.02 8.29 13.85
N TYR A 92 4.74 7.10 14.40
CA TYR A 92 4.93 6.81 15.82
C TYR A 92 6.41 6.97 16.24
N GLU A 93 7.32 6.30 15.52
CA GLU A 93 8.76 6.30 15.77
C GLU A 93 9.35 7.72 15.75
N LYS A 94 8.99 8.49 14.71
CA LYS A 94 9.41 9.90 14.59
C LYS A 94 8.96 10.75 15.79
N TYR A 95 7.73 10.56 16.25
CA TYR A 95 7.21 11.28 17.40
C TYR A 95 7.90 10.83 18.70
N ALA A 96 8.06 9.52 18.88
CA ALA A 96 8.72 8.94 20.05
C ALA A 96 10.17 9.42 20.16
N MET A 97 10.93 9.41 19.07
CA MET A 97 12.30 9.94 19.02
C MET A 97 12.38 11.43 19.40
N ALA A 98 11.40 12.23 18.98
CA ALA A 98 11.38 13.66 19.25
C ALA A 98 10.97 14.03 20.68
N ASN A 99 10.19 13.18 21.37
CA ASN A 99 9.53 13.54 22.63
C ASN A 99 9.86 12.61 23.81
N SER A 100 10.57 11.50 23.58
CA SER A 100 10.83 10.48 24.59
C SER A 100 12.29 10.48 25.02
N TYR A 101 12.62 11.25 26.03
CA TYR A 101 13.92 11.13 26.72
C TYR A 101 13.91 9.84 27.56
N GLY A 102 14.60 8.78 27.09
CA GLY A 102 14.85 7.56 27.89
C GLY A 102 13.68 6.58 27.97
N VAL A 103 12.70 6.68 27.09
CA VAL A 103 11.62 5.68 26.93
C VAL A 103 11.95 4.76 25.78
N ASP A 104 11.86 3.45 26.00
CA ASP A 104 12.02 2.46 24.93
C ASP A 104 10.95 2.65 23.86
N ILE A 105 11.39 2.82 22.61
CA ILE A 105 10.49 2.88 21.46
C ILE A 105 10.06 1.44 21.14
N LEU A 106 8.75 1.22 21.01
CA LEU A 106 8.23 -0.10 20.64
C LEU A 106 8.83 -0.55 19.30
N SER A 107 9.12 -1.83 19.20
CA SER A 107 9.39 -2.46 17.89
C SER A 107 8.15 -2.43 17.00
N MET A 108 8.31 -2.68 15.70
CA MET A 108 7.19 -2.76 14.76
C MET A 108 6.14 -3.80 15.20
N GLU A 109 6.60 -4.95 15.68
CA GLU A 109 5.76 -6.05 16.14
C GLU A 109 4.93 -5.65 17.35
N GLU A 110 5.57 -5.03 18.35
CA GLU A 110 4.91 -4.51 19.55
C GLU A 110 3.91 -3.40 19.22
N PHE A 111 4.30 -2.47 18.34
CA PHE A 111 3.40 -1.42 17.85
C PHE A 111 2.14 -2.00 17.22
N ILE A 112 2.26 -3.00 16.35
CA ILE A 112 1.13 -3.66 15.70
C ILE A 112 0.27 -4.41 16.73
N GLN A 113 0.89 -5.02 17.74
CA GLN A 113 0.15 -5.67 18.80
C GLN A 113 -0.64 -4.64 19.65
N GLU A 114 -0.06 -3.50 19.96
CA GLU A 114 -0.78 -2.40 20.65
C GLU A 114 -1.94 -1.86 19.78
N ILE A 115 -1.75 -1.68 18.49
CA ILE A 115 -2.85 -1.28 17.57
C ILE A 115 -4.02 -2.30 17.65
N LYS A 116 -3.75 -3.59 17.79
CA LYS A 116 -4.80 -4.62 17.88
C LYS A 116 -5.54 -4.61 19.21
N THR A 117 -4.82 -4.49 20.30
CA THR A 117 -5.32 -4.82 21.64
C THR A 117 -5.67 -3.61 22.50
N ASN A 118 -5.19 -2.42 22.12
CA ASN A 118 -5.35 -1.19 22.87
C ASN A 118 -6.05 -0.13 22.00
N ASP A 119 -7.33 0.09 22.22
CA ASP A 119 -8.15 1.01 21.41
C ASP A 119 -7.72 2.48 21.58
N GLU A 120 -7.23 2.87 22.73
CA GLU A 120 -6.71 4.23 22.98
C GLU A 120 -5.42 4.45 22.19
N PHE A 121 -4.51 3.49 22.21
CA PHE A 121 -3.28 3.51 21.43
C PHE A 121 -3.60 3.52 19.93
N ALA A 122 -4.52 2.68 19.48
CA ALA A 122 -4.94 2.62 18.08
C ALA A 122 -5.60 3.93 17.61
N SER A 123 -6.42 4.56 18.46
CA SER A 123 -7.02 5.87 18.16
C SER A 123 -5.97 6.96 17.93
N LYS A 124 -4.91 6.94 18.74
CA LYS A 124 -3.84 7.94 18.68
C LYS A 124 -2.85 7.67 17.53
N TRP A 125 -2.41 6.44 17.35
CA TRP A 125 -1.27 6.10 16.49
C TRP A 125 -1.64 5.34 15.22
N GLY A 126 -2.85 4.79 15.16
CA GLY A 126 -3.35 4.10 13.98
C GLY A 126 -3.87 5.04 12.90
N ASN A 127 -4.13 6.31 13.22
CA ASN A 127 -4.71 7.26 12.28
C ASN A 127 -3.63 7.86 11.36
N LEU A 128 -3.78 7.65 10.07
CA LEU A 128 -2.86 8.17 9.04
C LEU A 128 -3.25 9.57 8.52
N GLY A 129 -4.40 10.09 8.93
CA GLY A 129 -4.98 11.30 8.35
C GLY A 129 -5.49 11.09 6.92
N PRO A 130 -5.76 12.16 6.15
CA PRO A 130 -6.22 12.07 4.77
C PRO A 130 -5.08 11.53 3.88
N ILE A 131 -5.24 10.29 3.39
CA ILE A 131 -4.18 9.58 2.67
C ILE A 131 -4.18 9.94 1.18
N TYR A 132 -5.34 10.04 0.59
CA TYR A 132 -5.52 10.34 -0.84
C TYR A 132 -6.44 11.55 -1.11
N GLY A 133 -6.46 12.53 -0.25
CA GLY A 133 -7.16 13.80 -0.43
C GLY A 133 -8.36 14.01 0.45
#